data_16fbf6d0a6623d546638d9417f67563f
#
_entry.id   16fbf6d0a6623d546638d9417f67563f
#
_cell.length_a   1.000
_cell.length_b   1.000
_cell.length_c   1.000
_cell.angle_alpha   90.00
_cell.angle_beta   90.00
_cell.angle_gamma   90.00
#
_symmetry.space_group_name_H-M   'P 1'
#
loop_
_entity.id
_entity.type
_entity.pdbx_description
1 polymer ?
#
loop_
_entity_poly.entity_id
_entity_poly.type
_entity_poly.pdbx_seq_one_letter_code
_entity_poly.pdbx_strand_id
1 'polypeptide(L)'
;MYRGLFFFLFIALVLSSCSRSKKDPCENQEPQSTINAESDMLVCFESVDSYDLDYANKEKVIINGKLFFPDIKKIKYDAVVMTHGSGGKRRYHEKYIDLLTDMGLVVFQLDHYAARKIKYDKTFSKVSGLTFMNDAYAALNILKTNTKINNVGYLGWSQGGVGPILSHFKFVNDLLPTKERFKASVALYPYCGFTFPDNSLTETPLLMITGADDDLTPEAACRNIYSKFFRNDNKINFISMDNARHGFDNPFLFFGFTFDELPNLKMINDDCTLTITETGEIENLK
;
A
#
# COMPACT_ATOMS: atom_id res chain seq x y z
N MET A 1 -1.01 -64.06 -36.10
CA MET A 1 -1.28 -62.65 -36.26
C MET A 1 -2.25 -62.24 -35.18
N TYR A 2 -1.77 -61.74 -34.03
CA TYR A 2 -2.60 -61.18 -32.99
C TYR A 2 -2.25 -59.71 -32.85
N ARG A 3 -3.21 -58.82 -33.15
CA ARG A 3 -3.13 -57.39 -32.90
C ARG A 3 -3.61 -57.13 -31.48
N GLY A 4 -2.68 -56.78 -30.59
CA GLY A 4 -3.00 -56.31 -29.25
C GLY A 4 -3.46 -54.87 -29.30
N LEU A 5 -4.66 -54.63 -28.83
CA LEU A 5 -5.28 -53.31 -28.64
C LEU A 5 -4.86 -52.76 -27.26
N PHE A 6 -3.93 -51.79 -27.25
CA PHE A 6 -3.59 -51.09 -26.03
C PHE A 6 -4.63 -49.98 -25.79
N PHE A 7 -5.46 -50.20 -24.78
CA PHE A 7 -6.35 -49.16 -24.24
C PHE A 7 -5.54 -48.24 -23.29
N PHE A 8 -5.23 -47.05 -23.74
CA PHE A 8 -4.71 -46.02 -22.85
C PHE A 8 -5.87 -45.43 -22.05
N LEU A 9 -5.95 -45.76 -20.75
CA LEU A 9 -6.84 -45.15 -19.81
C LEU A 9 -6.26 -43.78 -19.42
N PHE A 10 -6.74 -42.69 -20.03
CA PHE A 10 -6.47 -41.32 -19.57
C PHE A 10 -7.27 -41.06 -18.30
N ILE A 11 -6.65 -41.24 -17.15
CA ILE A 11 -7.19 -40.70 -15.87
C ILE A 11 -6.99 -39.20 -15.90
N ALA A 12 -8.04 -38.46 -16.27
CA ALA A 12 -8.10 -37.02 -16.08
C ALA A 12 -8.19 -36.76 -14.58
N LEU A 13 -7.07 -36.51 -13.92
CA LEU A 13 -7.02 -35.90 -12.61
C LEU A 13 -7.52 -34.47 -12.76
N VAL A 14 -8.82 -34.27 -12.53
CA VAL A 14 -9.41 -32.96 -12.31
C VAL A 14 -8.87 -32.47 -10.97
N LEU A 15 -7.72 -31.81 -11.01
CA LEU A 15 -7.25 -30.99 -9.90
C LEU A 15 -8.23 -29.83 -9.76
N SER A 16 -9.28 -30.07 -8.97
CA SER A 16 -10.11 -29.00 -8.43
C SER A 16 -9.22 -28.10 -7.59
N SER A 17 -8.57 -27.16 -8.24
CA SER A 17 -7.89 -26.05 -7.59
C SER A 17 -8.98 -25.16 -6.98
N CYS A 18 -9.51 -25.58 -5.84
CA CYS A 18 -10.20 -24.69 -4.93
C CYS A 18 -9.19 -23.60 -4.54
N SER A 19 -9.25 -22.48 -5.25
CA SER A 19 -8.58 -21.25 -4.87
C SER A 19 -9.16 -20.83 -3.51
N ARG A 20 -8.56 -21.32 -2.40
CA ARG A 20 -8.89 -20.83 -1.08
C ARG A 20 -8.64 -19.33 -1.08
N SER A 21 -9.70 -18.54 -0.95
CA SER A 21 -9.57 -17.14 -0.55
C SER A 21 -8.74 -17.15 0.73
N LYS A 22 -7.76 -16.24 0.84
CA LYS A 22 -7.03 -16.08 2.11
C LYS A 22 -8.08 -15.78 3.17
N LYS A 23 -8.18 -16.65 4.17
CA LYS A 23 -9.10 -16.45 5.28
C LYS A 23 -8.64 -15.19 6.02
N ASP A 24 -9.57 -14.29 6.31
CA ASP A 24 -9.28 -13.14 7.15
C ASP A 24 -8.97 -13.63 8.57
N PRO A 25 -7.77 -13.37 9.11
CA PRO A 25 -7.42 -13.84 10.44
C PRO A 25 -8.20 -13.12 11.55
N CYS A 26 -8.85 -11.99 11.22
CA CYS A 26 -9.66 -11.19 12.16
C CYS A 26 -11.16 -11.43 12.01
N GLU A 27 -11.57 -12.35 11.15
CA GLU A 27 -12.99 -12.69 10.96
C GLU A 27 -13.61 -13.14 12.29
N ASN A 28 -14.64 -12.44 12.75
CA ASN A 28 -15.33 -12.64 14.03
C ASN A 28 -14.47 -12.35 15.29
N GLN A 29 -13.44 -11.53 15.16
CA GLN A 29 -12.70 -11.03 16.31
C GLN A 29 -13.12 -9.60 16.66
N GLU A 30 -13.15 -9.29 17.96
CA GLU A 30 -13.31 -7.92 18.42
C GLU A 30 -12.04 -7.13 18.11
N PRO A 31 -12.16 -5.88 17.60
CA PRO A 31 -10.99 -5.06 17.33
C PRO A 31 -10.28 -4.66 18.61
N GLN A 32 -8.97 -4.71 18.58
CA GLN A 32 -8.15 -4.16 19.64
C GLN A 32 -8.19 -2.63 19.58
N SER A 33 -8.44 -1.99 20.71
CA SER A 33 -8.38 -0.54 20.85
C SER A 33 -7.03 -0.05 21.37
N THR A 34 -6.24 -0.97 21.95
CA THR A 34 -4.90 -0.69 22.48
C THR A 34 -3.99 -1.88 22.24
N ILE A 35 -2.69 -1.63 22.11
CA ILE A 35 -1.67 -2.68 22.07
C ILE A 35 -0.62 -2.43 23.14
N ASN A 36 -0.18 -3.52 23.77
CA ASN A 36 0.86 -3.48 24.79
C ASN A 36 1.92 -4.56 24.50
N ALA A 37 2.28 -4.67 23.20
CA ALA A 37 3.17 -5.68 22.70
C ALA A 37 4.64 -5.30 22.88
N GLU A 38 5.46 -6.34 23.14
CA GLU A 38 6.93 -6.29 23.16
C GLU A 38 7.55 -7.41 22.31
N SER A 39 6.71 -8.11 21.55
CA SER A 39 7.06 -9.21 20.66
C SER A 39 6.10 -9.26 19.49
N ASP A 40 6.44 -10.07 18.50
CA ASP A 40 5.62 -10.27 17.31
C ASP A 40 4.20 -10.68 17.67
N MET A 41 3.22 -10.02 17.03
CA MET A 41 1.82 -10.35 17.19
C MET A 41 0.96 -9.96 16.00
N LEU A 42 -0.16 -10.65 15.83
CA LEU A 42 -1.25 -10.20 14.97
C LEU A 42 -2.09 -9.17 15.73
N VAL A 43 -2.43 -8.09 15.05
CA VAL A 43 -3.30 -7.03 15.58
C VAL A 43 -4.51 -6.90 14.67
N CYS A 44 -5.71 -7.03 15.23
CA CYS A 44 -6.98 -6.76 14.57
C CYS A 44 -7.49 -5.42 15.08
N PHE A 45 -7.71 -4.45 14.22
CA PHE A 45 -8.08 -3.10 14.64
C PHE A 45 -9.11 -2.48 13.69
N GLU A 46 -9.84 -1.51 14.21
CA GLU A 46 -10.88 -0.82 13.45
C GLU A 46 -10.27 0.19 12.46
N SER A 47 -10.77 0.16 11.23
CA SER A 47 -10.59 1.16 10.20
C SER A 47 -11.95 1.50 9.59
N VAL A 48 -11.98 2.30 8.54
CA VAL A 48 -13.20 2.57 7.78
C VAL A 48 -13.02 2.17 6.32
N ASP A 49 -14.08 1.69 5.72
CA ASP A 49 -14.06 1.30 4.30
C ASP A 49 -14.34 2.53 3.43
N SER A 50 -13.37 3.42 3.36
CA SER A 50 -13.47 4.66 2.63
C SER A 50 -12.69 4.60 1.32
N TYR A 51 -13.37 4.87 0.22
CA TYR A 51 -12.77 5.04 -1.10
C TYR A 51 -12.32 6.49 -1.35
N ASP A 52 -12.89 7.44 -0.63
CA ASP A 52 -12.68 8.89 -0.71
C ASP A 52 -12.30 9.50 0.66
N LEU A 53 -12.32 10.81 0.76
CA LEU A 53 -11.98 11.55 1.99
C LEU A 53 -13.16 11.72 2.96
N ASP A 54 -14.36 11.23 2.65
CA ASP A 54 -15.50 11.24 3.56
C ASP A 54 -15.44 10.06 4.53
N TYR A 55 -14.62 10.18 5.57
CA TYR A 55 -14.46 9.12 6.57
C TYR A 55 -15.62 9.03 7.57
N ALA A 56 -16.38 10.11 7.76
CA ALA A 56 -17.37 10.19 8.84
C ALA A 56 -18.59 9.30 8.61
N ASN A 57 -18.95 9.07 7.35
CA ASN A 57 -20.17 8.36 6.95
C ASN A 57 -19.88 6.93 6.40
N LYS A 58 -18.67 6.43 6.56
CA LYS A 58 -18.28 5.12 6.01
C LYS A 58 -18.44 3.99 7.01
N GLU A 59 -18.68 2.81 6.47
CA GLU A 59 -18.75 1.59 7.27
C GLU A 59 -17.41 1.27 7.93
N LYS A 60 -17.48 0.81 9.18
CA LYS A 60 -16.33 0.32 9.90
C LYS A 60 -15.93 -1.04 9.38
N VAL A 61 -14.63 -1.27 9.26
CA VAL A 61 -14.04 -2.54 8.88
C VAL A 61 -12.96 -2.93 9.88
N ILE A 62 -12.90 -4.19 10.27
CA ILE A 62 -11.83 -4.70 11.12
C ILE A 62 -10.74 -5.23 10.18
N ILE A 63 -9.63 -4.53 10.11
CA ILE A 63 -8.48 -4.96 9.33
C ILE A 63 -7.40 -5.56 10.22
N ASN A 64 -6.40 -6.16 9.60
CA ASN A 64 -5.31 -6.78 10.33
C ASN A 64 -3.95 -6.26 9.88
N GLY A 65 -3.02 -6.35 10.80
CA GLY A 65 -1.61 -6.20 10.53
C GLY A 65 -0.78 -7.10 11.45
N LYS A 66 0.43 -7.42 11.04
CA LYS A 66 1.37 -8.13 11.88
C LYS A 66 2.48 -7.20 12.33
N LEU A 67 2.66 -7.13 13.65
CA LEU A 67 3.80 -6.47 14.28
C LEU A 67 4.99 -7.42 14.29
N PHE A 68 6.16 -6.86 14.03
CA PHE A 68 7.46 -7.51 14.15
C PHE A 68 8.35 -6.63 15.00
N PHE A 69 8.95 -7.22 16.01
CA PHE A 69 9.83 -6.51 16.93
C PHE A 69 11.29 -6.86 16.63
N PRO A 70 12.21 -5.90 16.75
CA PRO A 70 13.63 -6.20 16.66
C PRO A 70 14.09 -7.07 17.83
N ASP A 71 15.10 -7.89 17.61
CA ASP A 71 15.72 -8.71 18.67
C ASP A 71 16.37 -7.83 19.75
N ILE A 72 16.85 -6.65 19.34
CA ILE A 72 17.48 -5.69 20.24
C ILE A 72 16.42 -5.03 21.12
N LYS A 73 16.48 -5.30 22.43
CA LYS A 73 15.57 -4.70 23.40
C LYS A 73 15.93 -3.24 23.67
N LYS A 74 14.91 -2.36 23.56
CA LYS A 74 15.00 -0.92 23.80
C LYS A 74 13.94 -0.46 24.80
N ILE A 75 14.19 0.65 25.46
CA ILE A 75 13.17 1.30 26.31
C ILE A 75 12.03 1.85 25.45
N LYS A 76 12.38 2.42 24.29
CA LYS A 76 11.43 2.90 23.27
C LYS A 76 11.93 2.53 21.89
N TYR A 77 10.97 2.29 20.99
CA TYR A 77 11.22 1.96 19.59
C TYR A 77 10.62 3.04 18.69
N ASP A 78 11.29 3.34 17.61
CA ASP A 78 10.64 3.91 16.46
C ASP A 78 10.02 2.76 15.64
N ALA A 79 8.94 3.04 14.92
CA ALA A 79 8.21 2.04 14.16
C ALA A 79 8.00 2.46 12.71
N VAL A 80 7.67 1.49 11.85
CA VAL A 80 7.29 1.72 10.45
C VAL A 80 5.99 0.98 10.15
N VAL A 81 4.99 1.71 9.68
CA VAL A 81 3.78 1.12 9.05
C VAL A 81 4.09 0.82 7.61
N MET A 82 3.87 -0.42 7.19
CA MET A 82 4.10 -0.89 5.83
C MET A 82 2.79 -1.23 5.12
N THR A 83 2.58 -0.65 3.94
CA THR A 83 1.39 -0.87 3.08
C THR A 83 1.80 -1.48 1.74
N HIS A 84 1.18 -2.61 1.39
CA HIS A 84 1.46 -3.33 0.16
C HIS A 84 0.85 -2.67 -1.08
N GLY A 85 1.27 -3.06 -2.28
CA GLY A 85 0.64 -2.65 -3.55
C GLY A 85 -0.62 -3.46 -3.89
N SER A 86 -1.16 -3.24 -5.11
CA SER A 86 -2.37 -3.91 -5.64
C SER A 86 -2.29 -5.43 -5.67
N GLY A 87 -1.09 -5.99 -5.63
CA GLY A 87 -0.85 -7.43 -5.55
C GLY A 87 -1.05 -8.04 -4.17
N GLY A 88 -1.35 -7.25 -3.13
CA GLY A 88 -1.40 -7.72 -1.75
C GLY A 88 0.00 -7.94 -1.14
N LYS A 89 0.03 -8.48 0.07
CA LYS A 89 1.29 -8.84 0.74
C LYS A 89 2.07 -9.87 -0.07
N ARG A 90 3.36 -9.66 -0.29
CA ARG A 90 4.26 -10.51 -1.07
C ARG A 90 5.49 -10.89 -0.26
N ARG A 91 6.10 -12.02 -0.63
CA ARG A 91 7.28 -12.56 0.06
C ARG A 91 8.48 -11.60 0.05
N TYR A 92 8.65 -10.79 -0.99
CA TYR A 92 9.76 -9.84 -1.04
C TYR A 92 9.69 -8.76 0.05
N HIS A 93 8.49 -8.45 0.58
CA HIS A 93 8.34 -7.54 1.72
C HIS A 93 9.02 -8.08 3.00
N GLU A 94 9.22 -9.40 3.13
CA GLU A 94 9.91 -10.01 4.28
C GLU A 94 11.33 -9.45 4.41
N LYS A 95 12.03 -9.21 3.29
CA LYS A 95 13.37 -8.59 3.32
C LYS A 95 13.38 -7.19 3.91
N TYR A 96 12.32 -6.43 3.70
CA TYR A 96 12.19 -5.10 4.31
C TYR A 96 11.87 -5.22 5.80
N ILE A 97 11.08 -6.20 6.20
CA ILE A 97 10.81 -6.48 7.61
C ILE A 97 12.12 -6.81 8.31
N ASP A 98 12.89 -7.75 7.77
CA ASP A 98 14.20 -8.16 8.32
C ASP A 98 15.15 -6.95 8.39
N LEU A 99 15.31 -6.20 7.29
CA LEU A 99 16.17 -5.01 7.25
C LEU A 99 15.78 -3.97 8.32
N LEU A 100 14.51 -3.65 8.44
CA LEU A 100 14.03 -2.62 9.37
C LEU A 100 14.13 -3.10 10.83
N THR A 101 13.86 -4.38 11.10
CA THR A 101 14.04 -4.94 12.45
C THR A 101 15.50 -5.04 12.83
N ASP A 102 16.40 -5.38 11.91
CA ASP A 102 17.86 -5.36 12.12
C ASP A 102 18.36 -3.94 12.45
N MET A 103 17.73 -2.90 11.87
CA MET A 103 17.97 -1.50 12.23
C MET A 103 17.38 -1.13 13.60
N GLY A 104 16.67 -2.04 14.25
CA GLY A 104 16.08 -1.85 15.57
C GLY A 104 14.74 -1.09 15.55
N LEU A 105 14.01 -1.13 14.43
CA LEU A 105 12.68 -0.57 14.27
C LEU A 105 11.62 -1.64 14.49
N VAL A 106 10.48 -1.27 15.03
CA VAL A 106 9.27 -2.10 15.00
C VAL A 106 8.61 -1.96 13.63
N VAL A 107 8.20 -3.05 13.02
CA VAL A 107 7.51 -3.04 11.73
C VAL A 107 6.06 -3.46 11.92
N PHE A 108 5.12 -2.69 11.37
CA PHE A 108 3.70 -3.02 11.35
C PHE A 108 3.25 -3.20 9.90
N GLN A 109 3.28 -4.44 9.42
CA GLN A 109 2.86 -4.80 8.08
C GLN A 109 1.35 -4.99 8.02
N LEU A 110 0.65 -4.15 7.27
CA LEU A 110 -0.80 -4.20 7.10
C LEU A 110 -1.25 -5.19 6.02
N ASP A 111 -2.46 -5.71 6.18
CA ASP A 111 -3.20 -6.44 5.15
C ASP A 111 -4.52 -5.72 4.85
N HIS A 112 -4.51 -4.89 3.82
CA HIS A 112 -5.68 -4.11 3.42
C HIS A 112 -6.79 -4.96 2.78
N TYR A 113 -6.47 -6.18 2.36
CA TYR A 113 -7.30 -6.99 1.47
C TYR A 113 -8.08 -8.09 2.16
N ALA A 114 -7.51 -8.72 3.21
CA ALA A 114 -8.12 -9.89 3.84
C ALA A 114 -9.55 -9.61 4.32
N ALA A 115 -9.76 -8.54 5.11
CA ALA A 115 -11.06 -8.15 5.63
C ALA A 115 -12.06 -7.78 4.51
N ARG A 116 -11.58 -7.20 3.43
CA ARG A 116 -12.39 -6.82 2.26
C ARG A 116 -12.59 -7.97 1.26
N LYS A 117 -12.13 -9.17 1.59
CA LYS A 117 -12.18 -10.38 0.74
C LYS A 117 -11.59 -10.17 -0.66
N ILE A 118 -10.59 -9.29 -0.76
CA ILE A 118 -9.87 -8.98 -1.99
C ILE A 118 -8.63 -9.87 -2.05
N LYS A 119 -8.44 -10.55 -3.16
CA LYS A 119 -7.22 -11.32 -3.43
C LYS A 119 -6.19 -10.49 -4.18
N TYR A 120 -6.69 -9.67 -5.10
CA TYR A 120 -5.89 -8.87 -6.01
C TYR A 120 -6.78 -7.75 -6.59
N ASP A 121 -6.24 -6.55 -6.70
CA ASP A 121 -6.93 -5.40 -7.30
C ASP A 121 -6.21 -4.95 -8.57
N LYS A 122 -6.46 -5.66 -9.67
CA LYS A 122 -5.81 -5.42 -10.96
C LYS A 122 -6.14 -4.04 -11.54
N THR A 123 -7.32 -3.53 -11.26
CA THR A 123 -7.86 -2.28 -11.84
C THR A 123 -7.77 -1.09 -10.89
N PHE A 124 -7.24 -1.26 -9.68
CA PHE A 124 -7.23 -0.25 -8.61
C PHE A 124 -8.62 0.30 -8.25
N SER A 125 -9.68 -0.45 -8.60
CA SER A 125 -11.07 -0.01 -8.44
C SER A 125 -11.76 -0.53 -7.18
N LYS A 126 -11.16 -1.53 -6.51
CA LYS A 126 -11.75 -2.13 -5.31
C LYS A 126 -11.43 -1.36 -4.04
N VAL A 127 -10.24 -0.81 -3.99
CA VAL A 127 -9.76 0.08 -2.92
C VAL A 127 -8.95 1.20 -3.54
N SER A 128 -9.04 2.40 -2.98
CA SER A 128 -8.28 3.56 -3.44
C SER A 128 -6.97 3.71 -2.66
N GLY A 129 -6.08 4.59 -3.12
CA GLY A 129 -4.92 5.02 -2.34
C GLY A 129 -5.32 5.69 -1.01
N LEU A 130 -6.50 6.32 -0.97
CA LEU A 130 -7.06 6.89 0.27
C LEU A 130 -7.48 5.81 1.26
N THR A 131 -8.03 4.68 0.79
CA THR A 131 -8.30 3.51 1.65
C THR A 131 -7.01 3.01 2.33
N PHE A 132 -5.92 2.86 1.55
CA PHE A 132 -4.63 2.46 2.09
C PHE A 132 -4.10 3.46 3.13
N MET A 133 -4.21 4.75 2.84
CA MET A 133 -3.80 5.80 3.74
C MET A 133 -4.63 5.79 5.03
N ASN A 134 -5.94 5.67 4.93
CA ASN A 134 -6.82 5.62 6.10
C ASN A 134 -6.50 4.44 7.01
N ASP A 135 -6.32 3.25 6.45
CA ASP A 135 -5.89 2.06 7.18
C ASP A 135 -4.52 2.29 7.87
N ALA A 136 -3.59 2.96 7.20
CA ALA A 136 -2.28 3.27 7.78
C ALA A 136 -2.39 4.27 8.95
N TYR A 137 -3.30 5.25 8.87
CA TYR A 137 -3.55 6.15 9.99
C TYR A 137 -4.29 5.48 11.15
N ALA A 138 -5.19 4.54 10.89
CA ALA A 138 -5.78 3.69 11.92
C ALA A 138 -4.69 2.84 12.62
N ALA A 139 -3.75 2.29 11.84
CA ALA A 139 -2.59 1.58 12.36
C ALA A 139 -1.65 2.49 13.17
N LEU A 140 -1.44 3.73 12.74
CA LEU A 140 -0.68 4.72 13.49
C LEU A 140 -1.34 5.00 14.85
N ASN A 141 -2.66 5.19 14.87
CA ASN A 141 -3.40 5.44 16.11
C ASN A 141 -3.24 4.30 17.11
N ILE A 142 -3.41 3.05 16.67
CA ILE A 142 -3.28 1.91 17.58
C ILE A 142 -1.83 1.70 18.01
N LEU A 143 -0.83 1.93 17.16
CA LEU A 143 0.58 1.90 17.55
C LEU A 143 0.90 2.91 18.65
N LYS A 144 0.33 4.11 18.57
CA LYS A 144 0.54 5.18 19.56
C LYS A 144 -0.08 4.89 20.92
N THR A 145 -0.92 3.89 21.04
CA THR A 145 -1.39 3.40 22.36
C THR A 145 -0.30 2.61 23.10
N ASN A 146 0.69 2.08 22.40
CA ASN A 146 1.83 1.42 23.02
C ASN A 146 2.85 2.45 23.49
N THR A 147 3.01 2.57 24.80
CA THR A 147 3.93 3.55 25.42
C THR A 147 5.40 3.35 25.04
N LYS A 148 5.75 2.19 24.50
CA LYS A 148 7.11 1.89 24.00
C LYS A 148 7.34 2.36 22.56
N ILE A 149 6.29 2.74 21.82
CA ILE A 149 6.42 3.29 20.47
C ILE A 149 6.56 4.81 20.52
N ASN A 150 7.64 5.31 19.93
CA ASN A 150 7.97 6.73 19.89
C ASN A 150 7.52 7.34 18.55
N ASN A 151 8.41 7.40 17.56
CA ASN A 151 8.10 7.91 16.23
C ASN A 151 7.61 6.78 15.32
N VAL A 152 6.76 7.13 14.35
CA VAL A 152 6.27 6.16 13.36
C VAL A 152 6.49 6.71 11.96
N GLY A 153 7.16 5.94 11.11
CA GLY A 153 7.32 6.18 9.68
C GLY A 153 6.25 5.46 8.86
N TYR A 154 6.12 5.84 7.59
CA TYR A 154 5.19 5.26 6.63
C TYR A 154 5.93 4.80 5.39
N LEU A 155 5.83 3.52 5.03
CA LEU A 155 6.43 2.92 3.84
C LEU A 155 5.35 2.25 3.00
N GLY A 156 5.29 2.59 1.72
CA GLY A 156 4.30 2.02 0.82
C GLY A 156 4.82 1.72 -0.58
N TRP A 157 4.25 0.69 -1.21
CA TRP A 157 4.59 0.21 -2.54
C TRP A 157 3.44 0.39 -3.52
N SER A 158 3.71 0.88 -4.74
CA SER A 158 2.75 0.94 -5.82
C SER A 158 1.45 1.66 -5.38
N GLN A 159 0.29 1.03 -5.45
CA GLN A 159 -0.98 1.55 -4.92
C GLN A 159 -0.88 1.96 -3.43
N GLY A 160 -0.20 1.15 -2.61
CA GLY A 160 0.07 1.50 -1.20
C GLY A 160 1.06 2.66 -1.03
N GLY A 161 1.85 2.98 -2.04
CA GLY A 161 2.76 4.14 -2.09
C GLY A 161 2.04 5.48 -2.26
N VAL A 162 0.75 5.46 -2.60
CA VAL A 162 -0.08 6.68 -2.70
C VAL A 162 -0.26 7.34 -1.33
N GLY A 163 -0.53 6.55 -0.30
CA GLY A 163 -0.74 7.05 1.06
C GLY A 163 0.42 7.88 1.62
N PRO A 164 1.68 7.43 1.52
CA PRO A 164 2.86 8.24 1.86
C PRO A 164 2.88 9.62 1.20
N ILE A 165 2.49 9.73 -0.07
CA ILE A 165 2.44 11.02 -0.79
C ILE A 165 1.27 11.87 -0.27
N LEU A 166 0.07 11.28 -0.20
CA LEU A 166 -1.14 11.98 0.25
C LEU A 166 -1.00 12.56 1.65
N SER A 167 -0.28 11.87 2.54
CA SER A 167 -0.01 12.30 3.90
C SER A 167 0.78 13.62 4.00
N HIS A 168 1.33 14.11 2.89
CA HIS A 168 2.06 15.39 2.84
C HIS A 168 1.17 16.59 2.53
N PHE A 169 -0.05 16.37 2.02
CA PHE A 169 -0.98 17.45 1.75
C PHE A 169 -1.75 17.83 3.02
N LYS A 170 -1.69 19.10 3.39
CA LYS A 170 -2.28 19.60 4.62
C LYS A 170 -3.79 19.40 4.65
N PHE A 171 -4.48 19.72 3.54
CA PHE A 171 -5.93 19.56 3.45
C PHE A 171 -6.36 18.10 3.64
N VAL A 172 -5.57 17.12 3.14
CA VAL A 172 -5.84 15.69 3.36
C VAL A 172 -5.73 15.35 4.85
N ASN A 173 -4.68 15.84 5.50
CA ASN A 173 -4.48 15.62 6.94
C ASN A 173 -5.57 16.24 7.81
N ASP A 174 -6.11 17.39 7.38
CA ASP A 174 -7.15 18.10 8.13
C ASP A 174 -8.50 17.36 8.10
N LEU A 175 -8.72 16.50 7.11
CA LEU A 175 -9.90 15.65 6.98
C LEU A 175 -9.78 14.32 7.74
N LEU A 176 -8.58 13.93 8.18
CA LEU A 176 -8.38 12.69 8.93
C LEU A 176 -8.98 12.77 10.33
N PRO A 177 -9.63 11.69 10.83
CA PRO A 177 -10.23 11.66 12.16
C PRO A 177 -9.20 11.50 13.29
N THR A 178 -7.95 11.86 13.03
CA THR A 178 -6.84 11.75 13.99
C THR A 178 -5.90 12.94 13.92
N LYS A 179 -5.26 13.27 15.06
CA LYS A 179 -4.19 14.25 15.14
C LYS A 179 -2.79 13.65 15.05
N GLU A 180 -2.68 12.32 15.11
CA GLU A 180 -1.39 11.64 14.96
C GLU A 180 -0.86 11.82 13.52
N ARG A 181 0.46 11.96 13.41
CA ARG A 181 1.14 12.17 12.11
C ARG A 181 2.39 11.29 12.01
N PHE A 182 2.60 10.75 10.84
CA PHE A 182 3.86 10.08 10.51
C PHE A 182 5.02 11.06 10.57
N LYS A 183 6.21 10.58 10.96
CA LYS A 183 7.41 11.40 11.12
C LYS A 183 8.32 11.39 9.91
N ALA A 184 8.18 10.41 9.04
CA ALA A 184 8.84 10.30 7.73
C ALA A 184 8.02 9.36 6.85
N SER A 185 8.12 9.52 5.55
CA SER A 185 7.41 8.67 4.58
C SER A 185 8.30 8.25 3.43
N VAL A 186 8.08 7.04 2.92
CA VAL A 186 8.73 6.52 1.73
C VAL A 186 7.69 5.93 0.79
N ALA A 187 7.73 6.34 -0.47
CA ALA A 187 6.88 5.82 -1.53
C ALA A 187 7.74 5.15 -2.61
N LEU A 188 7.55 3.84 -2.80
CA LEU A 188 8.26 3.06 -3.81
C LEU A 188 7.34 2.84 -5.02
N TYR A 189 7.77 3.28 -6.19
CA TYR A 189 7.03 3.24 -7.46
C TYR A 189 5.52 3.48 -7.30
N PRO A 190 5.16 4.62 -6.63
CA PRO A 190 3.77 4.90 -6.30
C PRO A 190 2.95 5.22 -7.56
N TYR A 191 1.63 5.02 -7.47
CA TYR A 191 0.72 5.63 -8.43
C TYR A 191 0.63 7.15 -8.18
N CYS A 192 0.88 7.96 -9.21
CA CYS A 192 0.90 9.42 -9.13
C CYS A 192 -0.10 10.11 -10.07
N GLY A 193 -1.09 9.39 -10.58
CA GLY A 193 -2.10 9.92 -11.48
C GLY A 193 -3.21 10.68 -10.76
N PHE A 194 -2.85 11.66 -9.92
CA PHE A 194 -3.79 12.51 -9.21
C PHE A 194 -3.28 13.96 -9.18
N THR A 195 -4.18 14.89 -8.98
CA THR A 195 -3.86 16.31 -8.79
C THR A 195 -4.72 16.88 -7.68
N PHE A 196 -4.27 17.99 -7.09
CA PHE A 196 -4.97 18.64 -5.98
C PHE A 196 -5.04 20.15 -6.21
N PRO A 197 -6.15 20.79 -5.75
CA PRO A 197 -6.31 22.24 -5.85
C PRO A 197 -5.42 23.00 -4.85
N ASP A 198 -5.13 22.40 -3.69
CA ASP A 198 -4.31 23.01 -2.64
C ASP A 198 -2.92 22.36 -2.58
N ASN A 199 -1.89 23.19 -2.55
CA ASN A 199 -0.48 22.81 -2.48
C ASN A 199 0.14 23.05 -1.10
N SER A 200 -0.66 23.32 -0.07
CA SER A 200 -0.16 23.44 1.29
C SER A 200 0.35 22.10 1.80
N LEU A 201 1.64 22.04 2.15
CA LEU A 201 2.32 20.83 2.56
C LEU A 201 2.55 20.77 4.06
N THR A 202 2.64 19.55 4.58
CA THR A 202 3.17 19.28 5.92
C THR A 202 4.70 19.37 5.91
N GLU A 203 5.30 19.47 7.09
CA GLU A 203 6.77 19.50 7.21
C GLU A 203 7.42 18.13 7.32
N THR A 204 6.72 17.06 7.00
CA THR A 204 7.20 15.69 7.13
C THR A 204 8.17 15.36 5.98
N PRO A 205 9.33 14.73 6.22
CA PRO A 205 10.20 14.25 5.16
C PRO A 205 9.53 13.16 4.31
N LEU A 206 9.71 13.23 2.98
CA LEU A 206 9.24 12.24 2.01
C LEU A 206 10.36 11.84 1.07
N LEU A 207 10.52 10.54 0.86
CA LEU A 207 11.34 9.98 -0.20
C LEU A 207 10.43 9.25 -1.20
N MET A 208 10.45 9.72 -2.45
CA MET A 208 9.79 9.06 -3.58
C MET A 208 10.85 8.39 -4.45
N ILE A 209 10.70 7.10 -4.72
CA ILE A 209 11.58 6.36 -5.61
C ILE A 209 10.75 5.71 -6.71
N THR A 210 11.08 6.00 -7.97
CA THR A 210 10.39 5.48 -9.16
C THR A 210 11.37 4.78 -10.08
N GLY A 211 10.87 3.89 -10.94
CA GLY A 211 11.64 3.33 -12.04
C GLY A 211 11.45 4.18 -13.30
N ALA A 212 12.55 4.50 -14.01
CA ALA A 212 12.49 5.28 -15.24
C ALA A 212 11.74 4.53 -16.37
N ASP A 213 11.78 3.20 -16.36
CA ASP A 213 11.12 2.33 -17.33
C ASP A 213 9.84 1.68 -16.75
N ASP A 214 9.24 2.30 -15.73
CA ASP A 214 7.99 1.81 -15.13
C ASP A 214 6.81 2.05 -16.08
N ASP A 215 6.25 0.98 -16.62
CA ASP A 215 5.13 0.97 -17.55
C ASP A 215 3.76 0.80 -16.86
N LEU A 216 3.76 0.48 -15.56
CA LEU A 216 2.53 0.33 -14.76
C LEU A 216 2.14 1.62 -14.03
N THR A 217 3.10 2.25 -13.38
CA THR A 217 2.96 3.55 -12.72
C THR A 217 4.03 4.50 -13.27
N PRO A 218 3.80 5.09 -14.47
CA PRO A 218 4.82 5.83 -15.17
C PRO A 218 5.48 6.93 -14.34
N GLU A 219 6.80 6.94 -14.35
CA GLU A 219 7.64 7.89 -13.64
C GLU A 219 7.26 9.36 -13.97
N ALA A 220 6.85 9.61 -15.20
CA ALA A 220 6.44 10.94 -15.66
C ALA A 220 5.31 11.56 -14.81
N ALA A 221 4.34 10.75 -14.38
CA ALA A 221 3.27 11.21 -13.49
C ALA A 221 3.80 11.64 -12.13
N CYS A 222 4.71 10.85 -11.53
CA CYS A 222 5.34 11.17 -10.25
C CYS A 222 6.27 12.38 -10.36
N ARG A 223 7.01 12.52 -11.46
CA ARG A 223 7.83 13.69 -11.74
C ARG A 223 6.99 14.95 -11.87
N ASN A 224 5.81 14.86 -12.47
CA ASN A 224 4.87 15.97 -12.59
C ASN A 224 4.40 16.44 -11.20
N ILE A 225 3.94 15.52 -10.34
CA ILE A 225 3.55 15.82 -8.95
C ILE A 225 4.72 16.43 -8.18
N TYR A 226 5.91 15.83 -8.26
CA TYR A 226 7.10 16.36 -7.59
C TYR A 226 7.40 17.79 -8.07
N SER A 227 7.38 18.04 -9.38
CA SER A 227 7.67 19.34 -9.95
C SER A 227 6.63 20.40 -9.59
N LYS A 228 5.36 20.01 -9.53
CA LYS A 228 4.24 20.91 -9.24
C LYS A 228 4.17 21.28 -7.75
N PHE A 229 4.35 20.32 -6.85
CA PHE A 229 4.06 20.51 -5.42
C PHE A 229 5.31 20.46 -4.52
N PHE A 230 6.30 19.64 -4.84
CA PHE A 230 7.35 19.25 -3.90
C PHE A 230 8.74 19.83 -4.21
N ARG A 231 8.98 20.31 -5.42
CA ARG A 231 10.31 20.71 -5.91
C ARG A 231 11.03 21.72 -5.00
N ASN A 232 10.30 22.60 -4.34
CA ASN A 232 10.88 23.66 -3.52
C ASN A 232 10.97 23.27 -2.01
N ASP A 233 10.56 22.06 -1.65
CA ASP A 233 10.65 21.57 -0.27
C ASP A 233 11.89 20.69 -0.12
N ASN A 234 12.86 21.16 0.66
CA ASN A 234 14.13 20.45 0.88
C ASN A 234 13.99 19.17 1.72
N LYS A 235 12.80 18.90 2.27
CA LYS A 235 12.49 17.67 3.01
C LYS A 235 11.95 16.57 2.10
N ILE A 236 11.65 16.89 0.84
CA ILE A 236 11.08 15.96 -0.11
C ILE A 236 12.11 15.63 -1.20
N ASN A 237 12.44 14.36 -1.33
CA ASN A 237 13.38 13.85 -2.31
C ASN A 237 12.68 12.96 -3.32
N PHE A 238 13.07 13.11 -4.58
CA PHE A 238 12.61 12.29 -5.69
C PHE A 238 13.82 11.62 -6.35
N ILE A 239 13.77 10.30 -6.46
CA ILE A 239 14.80 9.49 -7.12
C ILE A 239 14.13 8.72 -8.25
N SER A 240 14.63 8.89 -9.47
CA SER A 240 14.34 8.04 -10.61
C SER A 240 15.49 7.06 -10.80
N MET A 241 15.19 5.79 -10.83
CA MET A 241 16.18 4.72 -11.02
C MET A 241 16.23 4.34 -12.50
N ASP A 242 17.38 4.57 -13.14
CA ASP A 242 17.60 4.21 -14.54
C ASP A 242 17.45 2.70 -14.76
N ASN A 243 16.84 2.30 -15.89
CA ASN A 243 16.61 0.91 -16.28
C ASN A 243 15.78 0.10 -15.27
N ALA A 244 15.06 0.76 -14.38
CA ALA A 244 14.22 0.13 -13.39
C ALA A 244 12.74 0.15 -13.83
N ARG A 245 12.09 -1.01 -13.72
CA ARG A 245 10.66 -1.21 -14.01
C ARG A 245 9.84 -1.27 -12.73
N HIS A 246 8.52 -1.41 -12.87
CA HIS A 246 7.64 -1.59 -11.72
C HIS A 246 8.05 -2.80 -10.88
N GLY A 247 8.18 -2.62 -9.55
CA GLY A 247 8.62 -3.69 -8.66
C GLY A 247 10.11 -4.00 -8.75
N PHE A 248 10.95 -3.03 -9.10
CA PHE A 248 12.41 -3.18 -9.26
C PHE A 248 13.12 -3.72 -8.01
N ASP A 249 12.53 -3.59 -6.85
CA ASP A 249 13.02 -4.10 -5.56
C ASP A 249 12.64 -5.57 -5.30
N ASN A 250 11.79 -6.15 -6.16
CA ASN A 250 11.34 -7.52 -6.05
C ASN A 250 12.32 -8.48 -6.75
N PRO A 251 13.16 -9.23 -6.00
CA PRO A 251 14.18 -10.10 -6.60
C PRO A 251 13.62 -11.31 -7.36
N PHE A 252 12.30 -11.52 -7.31
CA PHE A 252 11.64 -12.60 -8.06
C PHE A 252 11.16 -12.16 -9.45
N LEU A 253 11.33 -10.87 -9.79
CA LEU A 253 11.00 -10.31 -11.10
C LEU A 253 12.24 -10.21 -11.99
N PHE A 254 12.91 -11.34 -12.26
CA PHE A 254 14.18 -11.39 -13.02
C PHE A 254 14.10 -10.88 -14.47
N PHE A 255 12.91 -10.85 -15.07
CA PHE A 255 12.74 -10.53 -16.50
C PHE A 255 11.94 -9.25 -16.75
N GLY A 256 11.66 -8.48 -15.72
CA GLY A 256 10.77 -7.32 -15.82
C GLY A 256 9.41 -7.74 -16.42
N PHE A 257 8.37 -7.71 -15.63
CA PHE A 257 7.03 -7.85 -16.20
C PHE A 257 6.71 -6.54 -16.94
N THR A 258 6.42 -6.65 -18.22
CA THR A 258 5.63 -5.65 -18.91
C THR A 258 4.19 -5.82 -18.47
N PHE A 259 3.63 -4.79 -17.88
CA PHE A 259 2.22 -4.79 -17.48
C PHE A 259 1.34 -4.21 -18.60
N ASP A 260 1.59 -4.59 -19.83
CA ASP A 260 0.91 -4.10 -21.06
C ASP A 260 -0.63 -4.19 -21.01
N GLU A 261 -1.18 -4.75 -19.95
CA GLU A 261 -2.61 -4.98 -19.79
C GLU A 261 -3.28 -4.21 -18.66
N LEU A 262 -2.64 -3.22 -18.03
CA LEU A 262 -3.41 -2.32 -17.18
C LEU A 262 -3.97 -1.20 -18.07
N PRO A 263 -5.20 -1.36 -18.53
CA PRO A 263 -5.83 -0.28 -19.27
C PRO A 263 -5.97 0.90 -18.31
N ASN A 264 -5.41 2.04 -18.72
CA ASN A 264 -5.91 3.32 -18.32
C ASN A 264 -5.54 3.75 -16.90
N LEU A 265 -4.34 4.26 -16.74
CA LEU A 265 -4.03 5.15 -15.62
C LEU A 265 -5.03 6.31 -15.66
N LYS A 266 -5.87 6.36 -14.65
CA LYS A 266 -6.88 7.38 -14.52
C LYS A 266 -6.28 8.59 -13.79
N MET A 267 -6.36 9.76 -14.36
CA MET A 267 -6.00 11.02 -13.70
C MET A 267 -7.24 11.62 -13.04
N ILE A 268 -7.17 11.84 -11.74
CA ILE A 268 -8.20 12.60 -11.02
C ILE A 268 -7.94 14.08 -11.28
N ASN A 269 -8.92 14.76 -11.84
CA ASN A 269 -8.87 16.19 -12.14
C ASN A 269 -9.36 17.05 -10.96
N ASP A 270 -9.05 18.34 -10.99
CA ASP A 270 -9.43 19.31 -9.93
C ASP A 270 -10.95 19.47 -9.78
N ASP A 271 -11.73 19.12 -10.80
CA ASP A 271 -13.18 19.19 -10.85
C ASP A 271 -13.87 17.89 -10.41
N CYS A 272 -13.13 16.98 -9.76
CA CYS A 272 -13.60 15.63 -9.38
C CYS A 272 -13.99 14.75 -10.58
N THR A 273 -13.42 15.00 -11.74
CA THR A 273 -13.51 14.10 -12.89
C THR A 273 -12.30 13.19 -12.99
N LEU A 274 -12.46 12.09 -13.69
CA LEU A 274 -11.43 11.10 -13.94
C LEU A 274 -11.15 11.06 -15.43
N THR A 275 -9.92 11.36 -15.85
CA THR A 275 -9.53 11.20 -17.26
C THR A 275 -8.85 9.85 -17.47
N ILE A 276 -9.36 9.09 -18.42
CA ILE A 276 -8.71 7.87 -18.90
C ILE A 276 -7.64 8.30 -19.92
N THR A 277 -6.37 8.12 -19.56
CA THR A 277 -5.26 8.73 -20.32
C THR A 277 -5.09 8.20 -21.74
N GLU A 278 -5.53 6.96 -22.03
CA GLU A 278 -5.44 6.38 -23.38
C GLU A 278 -6.53 6.87 -24.33
N THR A 279 -7.74 7.07 -23.84
CA THR A 279 -8.89 7.44 -24.68
C THR A 279 -9.25 8.91 -24.58
N GLY A 280 -8.80 9.60 -23.53
CA GLY A 280 -9.24 10.96 -23.22
C GLY A 280 -10.67 11.03 -22.69
N GLU A 281 -11.33 9.89 -22.45
CA GLU A 281 -12.68 9.86 -21.88
C GLU A 281 -12.66 10.42 -20.46
N ILE A 282 -13.69 11.18 -20.13
CA ILE A 282 -13.87 11.80 -18.81
C ILE A 282 -15.04 11.12 -18.11
N GLU A 283 -14.77 10.57 -16.92
CA GLU A 283 -15.79 10.01 -16.02
C GLU A 283 -16.00 10.94 -14.82
N ASN A 284 -17.25 11.19 -14.44
CA ASN A 284 -17.55 11.91 -13.21
C ASN A 284 -17.39 10.97 -12.02
N LEU A 285 -16.62 11.39 -11.03
CA LEU A 285 -16.54 10.74 -9.72
C LEU A 285 -17.74 11.22 -8.88
N LYS A 286 -18.83 10.48 -8.90
CA LYS A 286 -19.99 10.72 -8.04
C LYS A 286 -20.02 9.69 -6.92
#